data_f9978e1709cc19b954cd6e93536f985e
#
_entry.id   f9978e1709cc19b954cd6e93536f985e
#
_cell.length_a   1.000
_cell.length_b   1.000
_cell.length_c   1.000
_cell.angle_alpha   90.00
_cell.angle_beta   90.00
_cell.angle_gamma   90.00
#
_symmetry.space_group_name_H-M   'P 1'
#
loop_
_entity.id
_entity.type
_entity.pdbx_description
1 polymer ?
#
loop_
_entity_poly.entity_id
_entity_poly.type
_entity_poly.pdbx_seq_one_letter_code
_entity_poly.pdbx_strand_id
1 'polypeptide(L)'
;MEDAVYQEFLELEQEHWWFRGRRTIFVSLLDRHFGRDPGGKRLLMDLGCGVGGMLEQLGEYGQVIGTDVTLKGLEHCAARDFERLVACNGPAGCFGDESLDCISAFDALEHIPDDVGTLREIHRMLKPGGLLIASGPAYQFLYAQQDRIVHHVRRYTLGDFAAKARSVGFEIEKATYINFILFPLILPIVLLLKIVQKISKPDDTKAGSNVGIGIPRIVNETLAGVFGGEAKLLRAFSAPAGHSLVMVARKPGPTR
;
A
#
# COMPACT_ATOMS: atom_id res chain seq x y z
N MET A 1 -3.60 -12.39 8.31
CA MET A 1 -3.32 -11.45 9.42
C MET A 1 -4.17 -11.87 10.62
N GLU A 2 -3.61 -11.84 11.83
CA GLU A 2 -4.36 -12.22 13.04
C GLU A 2 -5.35 -11.12 13.45
N ASP A 3 -6.45 -11.50 14.11
CA ASP A 3 -7.53 -10.60 14.56
C ASP A 3 -7.03 -9.41 15.39
N ALA A 4 -6.04 -9.64 16.25
CA ALA A 4 -5.43 -8.59 17.07
C ALA A 4 -4.78 -7.47 16.24
N VAL A 5 -4.16 -7.82 15.12
CA VAL A 5 -3.52 -6.85 14.21
C VAL A 5 -4.56 -6.00 13.47
N TYR A 6 -5.72 -6.59 13.12
CA TYR A 6 -6.82 -5.81 12.54
C TYR A 6 -7.37 -4.77 13.51
N GLN A 7 -7.55 -5.13 14.80
CA GLN A 7 -8.00 -4.18 15.83
C GLN A 7 -6.97 -3.07 16.04
N GLU A 8 -5.69 -3.41 16.11
CA GLU A 8 -4.60 -2.45 16.24
C GLU A 8 -4.57 -1.48 15.04
N PHE A 9 -4.74 -1.98 13.80
CA PHE A 9 -4.79 -1.12 12.61
C PHE A 9 -6.02 -0.22 12.62
N LEU A 10 -7.18 -0.71 13.03
CA LEU A 10 -8.40 0.08 13.13
C LEU A 10 -8.21 1.30 14.06
N GLU A 11 -7.54 1.11 15.19
CA GLU A 11 -7.27 2.18 16.16
C GLU A 11 -6.22 3.17 15.66
N LEU A 12 -5.18 2.68 14.97
CA LEU A 12 -4.00 3.47 14.63
C LEU A 12 -4.06 4.11 13.23
N GLU A 13 -4.84 3.54 12.31
CA GLU A 13 -4.80 3.91 10.90
C GLU A 13 -5.14 5.39 10.65
N GLN A 14 -5.98 5.99 11.48
CA GLN A 14 -6.35 7.39 11.34
C GLN A 14 -5.32 8.34 11.94
N GLU A 15 -4.69 7.97 13.04
CA GLU A 15 -3.90 8.91 13.85
C GLU A 15 -2.39 8.67 13.79
N HIS A 16 -1.95 7.44 13.55
CA HIS A 16 -0.53 7.11 13.60
C HIS A 16 0.25 7.73 12.42
N TRP A 17 1.40 8.31 12.71
CA TRP A 17 2.25 9.05 11.77
C TRP A 17 2.54 8.30 10.47
N TRP A 18 2.76 6.99 10.56
CA TRP A 18 3.06 6.12 9.43
C TRP A 18 1.92 6.11 8.40
N PHE A 19 0.68 5.86 8.84
CA PHE A 19 -0.48 5.82 7.98
C PHE A 19 -0.80 7.20 7.41
N ARG A 20 -0.72 8.26 8.23
CA ARG A 20 -0.97 9.65 7.81
C ARG A 20 0.03 10.12 6.77
N GLY A 21 1.33 9.86 6.99
CA GLY A 21 2.39 10.27 6.07
C GLY A 21 2.25 9.63 4.69
N ARG A 22 2.09 8.30 4.65
CA ARG A 22 1.93 7.59 3.36
C ARG A 22 0.62 7.94 2.64
N ARG A 23 -0.49 8.13 3.37
CA ARG A 23 -1.75 8.60 2.81
C ARG A 23 -1.58 9.92 2.07
N THR A 24 -0.88 10.89 2.66
CA THR A 24 -0.56 12.17 2.03
C THR A 24 0.23 11.98 0.73
N ILE A 25 1.19 11.05 0.69
CA ILE A 25 1.97 10.75 -0.51
C ILE A 25 1.09 10.11 -1.59
N PHE A 26 0.29 9.12 -1.23
CA PHE A 26 -0.58 8.40 -2.18
C PHE A 26 -1.62 9.33 -2.82
N VAL A 27 -2.29 10.15 -2.02
CA VAL A 27 -3.21 11.19 -2.50
C VAL A 27 -2.48 12.16 -3.45
N SER A 28 -1.29 12.62 -3.09
CA SER A 28 -0.48 13.52 -3.95
C SER A 28 -0.12 12.90 -5.31
N LEU A 29 0.13 11.58 -5.35
CA LEU A 29 0.41 10.86 -6.60
C LEU A 29 -0.87 10.64 -7.41
N LEU A 30 -1.99 10.31 -6.77
CA LEU A 30 -3.29 10.20 -7.42
C LEU A 30 -3.74 11.54 -8.02
N ASP A 31 -3.60 12.65 -7.29
CA ASP A 31 -3.89 13.99 -7.81
C ASP A 31 -3.09 14.31 -9.07
N ARG A 32 -1.83 13.87 -9.14
CA ARG A 32 -0.94 14.14 -10.27
C ARG A 32 -1.20 13.27 -11.48
N HIS A 33 -1.39 11.96 -11.26
CA HIS A 33 -1.38 10.95 -12.33
C HIS A 33 -2.78 10.51 -12.78
N PHE A 34 -3.77 10.66 -11.92
CA PHE A 34 -5.15 10.23 -12.19
C PHE A 34 -6.14 11.39 -12.21
N GLY A 35 -6.02 12.32 -11.27
CA GLY A 35 -6.92 13.47 -11.11
C GLY A 35 -8.25 13.10 -10.45
N ARG A 36 -8.83 14.03 -9.70
CA ARG A 36 -10.10 13.85 -8.98
C ARG A 36 -11.28 13.71 -9.95
N ASP A 37 -12.31 12.98 -9.51
CA ASP A 37 -13.57 12.79 -10.24
C ASP A 37 -14.77 13.03 -9.31
N PRO A 38 -15.10 14.29 -8.99
CA PRO A 38 -16.19 14.62 -8.09
C PRO A 38 -17.56 14.20 -8.64
N GLY A 39 -17.66 13.86 -9.92
CA GLY A 39 -18.86 13.32 -10.54
C GLY A 39 -19.04 11.82 -10.35
N GLY A 40 -18.05 11.13 -9.80
CA GLY A 40 -18.09 9.71 -9.46
C GLY A 40 -18.35 8.78 -10.65
N LYS A 41 -17.87 9.13 -11.85
CA LYS A 41 -18.09 8.34 -13.07
C LYS A 41 -17.11 7.19 -13.23
N ARG A 42 -15.90 7.35 -12.66
CA ARG A 42 -14.85 6.34 -12.71
C ARG A 42 -15.12 5.25 -11.69
N LEU A 43 -14.68 4.03 -12.00
CA LEU A 43 -14.77 2.89 -11.11
C LEU A 43 -13.37 2.48 -10.66
N LEU A 44 -13.16 2.46 -9.35
CA LEU A 44 -11.88 2.12 -8.73
C LEU A 44 -12.02 0.84 -7.90
N MET A 45 -10.92 0.10 -7.76
CA MET A 45 -10.80 -1.01 -6.82
C MET A 45 -9.61 -0.77 -5.89
N ASP A 46 -9.81 -0.99 -4.59
CA ASP A 46 -8.73 -1.07 -3.61
C ASP A 46 -8.48 -2.55 -3.27
N LEU A 47 -7.37 -3.10 -3.75
CA LEU A 47 -6.98 -4.48 -3.54
C LEU A 47 -6.29 -4.64 -2.18
N GLY A 48 -6.88 -5.45 -1.30
CA GLY A 48 -6.41 -5.60 0.07
C GLY A 48 -6.73 -4.36 0.91
N CYS A 49 -7.97 -3.88 0.87
CA CYS A 49 -8.38 -2.65 1.54
C CYS A 49 -8.28 -2.70 3.08
N GLY A 50 -8.12 -3.90 3.66
CA GLY A 50 -8.03 -4.09 5.10
C GLY A 50 -9.23 -3.51 5.85
N VAL A 51 -8.97 -2.60 6.79
CA VAL A 51 -10.02 -1.89 7.55
C VAL A 51 -10.50 -0.60 6.87
N GLY A 52 -10.10 -0.35 5.63
CA GLY A 52 -10.62 0.72 4.79
C GLY A 52 -9.92 2.07 4.91
N GLY A 53 -8.65 2.10 5.31
CA GLY A 53 -7.92 3.32 5.59
C GLY A 53 -7.69 4.26 4.42
N MET A 54 -7.85 3.77 3.19
CA MET A 54 -7.74 4.60 1.99
C MET A 54 -9.08 4.80 1.25
N LEU A 55 -10.16 4.08 1.62
CA LEU A 55 -11.41 4.08 0.86
C LEU A 55 -12.04 5.47 0.77
N GLU A 56 -12.01 6.25 1.85
CA GLU A 56 -12.54 7.62 1.86
C GLU A 56 -11.78 8.52 0.88
N GLN A 57 -10.44 8.50 0.91
CA GLN A 57 -9.60 9.31 0.02
C GLN A 57 -9.72 8.87 -1.44
N LEU A 58 -9.83 7.56 -1.68
CA LEU A 58 -10.05 7.02 -3.03
C LEU A 58 -11.42 7.44 -3.58
N GLY A 59 -12.43 7.63 -2.72
CA GLY A 59 -13.76 8.13 -3.09
C GLY A 59 -13.76 9.49 -3.77
N GLU A 60 -12.73 10.32 -3.59
CA GLU A 60 -12.57 11.59 -4.28
C GLU A 60 -12.20 11.44 -5.77
N TYR A 61 -11.80 10.23 -6.19
CA TYR A 61 -11.38 9.91 -7.56
C TYR A 61 -12.41 9.09 -8.35
N GLY A 62 -13.52 8.68 -7.70
CA GLY A 62 -14.59 7.91 -8.32
C GLY A 62 -15.32 7.00 -7.34
N GLN A 63 -16.10 6.06 -7.88
CA GLN A 63 -16.76 5.02 -7.09
C GLN A 63 -15.75 3.93 -6.73
N VAL A 64 -15.55 3.69 -5.43
CA VAL A 64 -14.55 2.74 -4.93
C VAL A 64 -15.20 1.44 -4.52
N ILE A 65 -14.58 0.32 -4.91
CA ILE A 65 -14.89 -1.02 -4.44
C ILE A 65 -13.71 -1.47 -3.57
N GLY A 66 -13.96 -1.68 -2.28
CA GLY A 66 -12.97 -2.27 -1.37
C GLY A 66 -12.97 -3.79 -1.51
N THR A 67 -11.80 -4.40 -1.71
CA THR A 67 -11.68 -5.86 -1.77
C THR A 67 -10.66 -6.35 -0.75
N ASP A 68 -10.99 -7.43 -0.05
CA ASP A 68 -10.09 -8.10 0.89
C ASP A 68 -10.38 -9.60 0.94
N VAL A 69 -9.40 -10.40 1.34
CA VAL A 69 -9.55 -11.84 1.55
C VAL A 69 -10.29 -12.14 2.86
N THR A 70 -10.25 -11.22 3.81
CA THR A 70 -10.82 -11.39 5.14
C THR A 70 -12.16 -10.67 5.27
N LEU A 71 -13.20 -11.42 5.64
CA LEU A 71 -14.52 -10.85 5.92
C LEU A 71 -14.46 -9.84 7.07
N LYS A 72 -13.62 -10.07 8.07
CA LYS A 72 -13.50 -9.19 9.23
C LYS A 72 -13.04 -7.76 8.87
N GLY A 73 -12.06 -7.62 7.96
CA GLY A 73 -11.68 -6.30 7.44
C GLY A 73 -12.85 -5.60 6.76
N LEU A 74 -13.59 -6.34 5.94
CA LEU A 74 -14.76 -5.82 5.23
C LEU A 74 -15.93 -5.46 6.18
N GLU A 75 -16.13 -6.22 7.26
CA GLU A 75 -17.11 -5.88 8.31
C GLU A 75 -16.79 -4.53 8.98
N HIS A 76 -15.49 -4.25 9.23
CA HIS A 76 -15.07 -2.94 9.73
C HIS A 76 -15.32 -1.82 8.71
N CYS A 77 -15.09 -2.09 7.42
CA CYS A 77 -15.43 -1.14 6.36
C CYS A 77 -16.94 -0.89 6.30
N ALA A 78 -17.76 -1.94 6.37
CA ALA A 78 -19.22 -1.82 6.37
C ALA A 78 -19.75 -1.03 7.58
N ALA A 79 -19.15 -1.22 8.77
CA ALA A 79 -19.47 -0.47 9.97
C ALA A 79 -19.13 1.04 9.88
N ARG A 80 -18.35 1.44 8.85
CA ARG A 80 -18.01 2.83 8.50
C ARG A 80 -18.77 3.32 7.27
N ASP A 81 -19.90 2.71 6.97
CA ASP A 81 -20.80 3.06 5.85
C ASP A 81 -20.20 2.90 4.44
N PHE A 82 -19.14 2.07 4.28
CA PHE A 82 -18.69 1.67 2.95
C PHE A 82 -19.56 0.52 2.43
N GLU A 83 -20.31 0.77 1.35
CA GLU A 83 -21.31 -0.18 0.81
C GLU A 83 -20.74 -1.12 -0.26
N ARG A 84 -19.70 -0.70 -1.00
CA ARG A 84 -19.15 -1.46 -2.12
C ARG A 84 -17.95 -2.29 -1.66
N LEU A 85 -18.24 -3.47 -1.11
CA LEU A 85 -17.24 -4.36 -0.54
C LEU A 85 -17.35 -5.75 -1.15
N VAL A 86 -16.23 -6.36 -1.52
CA VAL A 86 -16.18 -7.69 -2.13
C VAL A 86 -15.12 -8.54 -1.43
N ALA A 87 -15.54 -9.67 -0.88
CA ALA A 87 -14.60 -10.68 -0.39
C ALA A 87 -13.98 -11.42 -1.58
N CYS A 88 -12.67 -11.31 -1.74
CA CYS A 88 -11.95 -11.82 -2.90
C CYS A 88 -10.56 -12.34 -2.51
N ASN A 89 -10.27 -13.59 -2.87
CA ASN A 89 -8.94 -14.16 -2.63
C ASN A 89 -7.99 -13.84 -3.81
N GLY A 90 -7.49 -12.61 -3.83
CA GLY A 90 -6.75 -12.05 -4.96
C GLY A 90 -7.72 -11.56 -6.06
N PRO A 91 -7.22 -10.89 -7.09
CA PRO A 91 -8.07 -10.25 -8.10
C PRO A 91 -8.64 -11.23 -9.14
N ALA A 92 -8.17 -12.48 -9.19
CA ALA A 92 -8.55 -13.43 -10.23
C ALA A 92 -10.06 -13.71 -10.24
N GLY A 93 -10.71 -13.39 -11.35
CA GLY A 93 -12.13 -13.67 -11.58
C GLY A 93 -13.12 -12.76 -10.85
N CYS A 94 -12.68 -11.79 -10.06
CA CYS A 94 -13.59 -10.91 -9.31
C CYS A 94 -14.26 -9.83 -10.20
N PHE A 95 -13.57 -9.41 -11.26
CA PHE A 95 -14.04 -8.36 -12.17
C PHE A 95 -13.81 -8.73 -13.62
N GLY A 96 -14.65 -8.18 -14.51
CA GLY A 96 -14.52 -8.35 -15.95
C GLY A 96 -13.28 -7.67 -16.54
N ASP A 97 -12.96 -8.01 -17.81
CA ASP A 97 -11.90 -7.36 -18.55
C ASP A 97 -12.24 -5.88 -18.75
N GLU A 98 -11.22 -5.02 -18.67
CA GLU A 98 -11.32 -3.59 -19.01
C GLU A 98 -12.49 -2.86 -18.32
N SER A 99 -12.79 -3.25 -17.07
CA SER A 99 -13.93 -2.73 -16.32
C SER A 99 -13.58 -1.58 -15.37
N LEU A 100 -12.30 -1.46 -14.96
CA LEU A 100 -11.86 -0.53 -13.92
C LEU A 100 -10.99 0.59 -14.49
N ASP A 101 -11.15 1.80 -13.97
CA ASP A 101 -10.37 2.97 -14.37
C ASP A 101 -9.08 3.11 -13.55
N CYS A 102 -9.10 2.65 -12.28
CA CYS A 102 -7.94 2.63 -11.41
C CYS A 102 -7.99 1.44 -10.46
N ILE A 103 -6.83 0.87 -10.16
CA ILE A 103 -6.66 -0.12 -9.10
C ILE A 103 -5.54 0.36 -8.17
N SER A 104 -5.84 0.43 -6.87
CA SER A 104 -4.85 0.61 -5.81
C SER A 104 -4.52 -0.75 -5.17
N ALA A 105 -3.26 -0.92 -4.79
CA ALA A 105 -2.74 -2.08 -4.06
C ALA A 105 -1.69 -1.59 -3.05
N PHE A 106 -2.18 -1.07 -1.93
CA PHE A 106 -1.32 -0.48 -0.90
C PHE A 106 -0.90 -1.52 0.13
N ASP A 107 0.37 -1.91 0.10
CA ASP A 107 0.95 -2.96 0.93
C ASP A 107 0.12 -4.26 0.90
N ALA A 108 -0.23 -4.70 -0.33
CA ALA A 108 -1.03 -5.89 -0.59
C ALA A 108 -0.24 -6.97 -1.35
N LEU A 109 0.58 -6.58 -2.33
CA LEU A 109 1.26 -7.53 -3.22
C LEU A 109 2.31 -8.39 -2.51
N GLU A 110 2.92 -7.90 -1.44
CA GLU A 110 3.87 -8.65 -0.62
C GLU A 110 3.26 -9.82 0.14
N HIS A 111 1.94 -9.85 0.30
CA HIS A 111 1.20 -10.95 0.92
C HIS A 111 0.84 -12.05 -0.07
N ILE A 112 0.88 -11.77 -1.37
CA ILE A 112 0.41 -12.69 -2.42
C ILE A 112 1.58 -13.48 -2.99
N PRO A 113 1.57 -14.84 -2.91
CA PRO A 113 2.66 -15.66 -3.44
C PRO A 113 2.93 -15.45 -4.93
N ASP A 114 1.89 -15.37 -5.76
CA ASP A 114 1.99 -15.08 -7.20
C ASP A 114 1.69 -13.60 -7.48
N ASP A 115 2.65 -12.74 -7.16
CA ASP A 115 2.52 -11.29 -7.38
C ASP A 115 2.51 -10.92 -8.88
N VAL A 116 3.22 -11.66 -9.73
CA VAL A 116 3.22 -11.44 -11.19
C VAL A 116 1.89 -11.86 -11.81
N GLY A 117 1.33 -12.98 -11.40
CA GLY A 117 -0.03 -13.38 -11.81
C GLY A 117 -1.08 -12.37 -11.37
N THR A 118 -0.95 -11.85 -10.16
CA THR A 118 -1.81 -10.76 -9.66
C THR A 118 -1.68 -9.49 -10.49
N LEU A 119 -0.47 -9.07 -10.83
CA LEU A 119 -0.25 -7.91 -11.71
C LEU A 119 -0.84 -8.13 -13.10
N ARG A 120 -0.82 -9.36 -13.64
CA ARG A 120 -1.45 -9.71 -14.92
C ARG A 120 -2.97 -9.58 -14.83
N GLU A 121 -3.59 -10.05 -13.76
CA GLU A 121 -5.02 -9.89 -13.53
C GLU A 121 -5.42 -8.41 -13.34
N ILE A 122 -4.63 -7.63 -12.59
CA ILE A 122 -4.81 -6.18 -12.47
C ILE A 122 -4.76 -5.53 -13.86
N HIS A 123 -3.78 -5.89 -14.69
CA HIS A 123 -3.67 -5.38 -16.05
C HIS A 123 -4.88 -5.76 -16.91
N ARG A 124 -5.41 -7.00 -16.80
CA ARG A 124 -6.61 -7.44 -17.50
C ARG A 124 -7.84 -6.61 -17.14
N MET A 125 -8.06 -6.37 -15.85
CA MET A 125 -9.23 -5.66 -15.34
C MET A 125 -9.20 -4.16 -15.61
N LEU A 126 -8.03 -3.54 -15.74
CA LEU A 126 -7.91 -2.14 -16.06
C LEU A 126 -8.32 -1.87 -17.50
N LYS A 127 -9.07 -0.80 -17.72
CA LYS A 127 -9.34 -0.24 -19.05
C LYS A 127 -8.03 0.19 -19.73
N PRO A 128 -7.97 0.23 -21.07
CA PRO A 128 -6.89 0.92 -21.77
C PRO A 128 -6.73 2.37 -21.25
N GLY A 129 -5.53 2.76 -20.86
CA GLY A 129 -5.25 4.01 -20.17
C GLY A 129 -5.53 4.01 -18.68
N GLY A 130 -6.02 2.91 -18.10
CA GLY A 130 -6.27 2.77 -16.66
C GLY A 130 -5.00 2.76 -15.82
N LEU A 131 -5.12 3.15 -14.56
CA LEU A 131 -4.00 3.37 -13.64
C LEU A 131 -3.90 2.27 -12.59
N LEU A 132 -2.68 1.78 -12.35
CA LEU A 132 -2.29 1.05 -11.15
C LEU A 132 -1.47 1.97 -10.24
N ILE A 133 -1.85 2.08 -8.97
CA ILE A 133 -0.98 2.63 -7.92
C ILE A 133 -0.74 1.55 -6.88
N ALA A 134 0.52 1.20 -6.63
CA ALA A 134 0.87 0.12 -5.72
C ALA A 134 2.04 0.52 -4.82
N SER A 135 2.00 0.09 -3.56
CA SER A 135 3.08 0.26 -2.60
C SER A 135 3.50 -1.08 -2.01
N GLY A 136 4.67 -1.08 -1.36
CA GLY A 136 5.15 -2.24 -0.64
C GLY A 136 6.40 -1.94 0.20
N PRO A 137 6.80 -2.85 1.08
CA PRO A 137 7.97 -2.72 1.93
C PRO A 137 9.26 -2.85 1.11
N ALA A 138 10.23 -1.97 1.40
CA ALA A 138 11.49 -1.97 0.68
C ALA A 138 12.50 -2.95 1.29
N TYR A 139 13.34 -3.51 0.40
CA TYR A 139 14.55 -4.29 0.67
C TYR A 139 14.37 -5.59 1.45
N GLN A 140 14.60 -6.71 0.77
CA GLN A 140 14.56 -8.04 1.38
C GLN A 140 15.51 -8.19 2.59
N PHE A 141 16.64 -7.46 2.61
CA PHE A 141 17.56 -7.51 3.74
C PHE A 141 16.99 -6.89 5.03
N LEU A 142 15.91 -6.10 4.94
CA LEU A 142 15.18 -5.55 6.10
C LEU A 142 14.07 -6.48 6.60
N TYR A 143 13.80 -7.60 5.92
CA TYR A 143 12.81 -8.57 6.36
C TYR A 143 13.11 -9.04 7.78
N ALA A 144 12.15 -8.87 8.69
CA ALA A 144 12.32 -9.07 10.13
C ALA A 144 11.08 -9.73 10.77
N GLN A 145 11.00 -9.74 12.10
CA GLN A 145 9.87 -10.29 12.85
C GLN A 145 8.54 -9.65 12.45
N GLN A 146 8.51 -8.33 12.28
CA GLN A 146 7.30 -7.61 11.86
C GLN A 146 6.72 -8.19 10.56
N ASP A 147 7.55 -8.50 9.56
CA ASP A 147 7.08 -9.08 8.30
C ASP A 147 6.42 -10.45 8.49
N ARG A 148 6.94 -11.26 9.42
CA ARG A 148 6.35 -12.56 9.75
C ARG A 148 5.01 -12.42 10.46
N ILE A 149 4.90 -11.47 11.40
CA ILE A 149 3.66 -11.18 12.16
C ILE A 149 2.54 -10.75 11.21
N VAL A 150 2.84 -9.89 10.23
CA VAL A 150 1.86 -9.44 9.24
C VAL A 150 1.77 -10.36 8.01
N HIS A 151 2.49 -11.49 8.01
CA HIS A 151 2.49 -12.49 6.93
C HIS A 151 3.00 -11.99 5.57
N HIS A 152 4.00 -11.10 5.55
CA HIS A 152 4.70 -10.80 4.31
C HIS A 152 5.48 -12.02 3.80
N VAL A 153 5.37 -12.33 2.52
CA VAL A 153 6.19 -13.37 1.89
C VAL A 153 7.46 -12.78 1.29
N ARG A 154 7.50 -11.46 1.06
CA ARG A 154 8.65 -10.77 0.48
C ARG A 154 8.67 -9.27 0.77
N ARG A 155 9.82 -8.66 0.47
CA ARG A 155 10.00 -7.22 0.29
C ARG A 155 10.61 -6.96 -1.08
N TYR A 156 10.49 -5.77 -1.60
CA TYR A 156 10.88 -5.42 -2.96
C TYR A 156 12.07 -4.46 -3.02
N THR A 157 12.80 -4.48 -4.13
CA THR A 157 13.54 -3.30 -4.59
C THR A 157 12.67 -2.57 -5.62
N LEU A 158 12.93 -1.27 -5.80
CA LEU A 158 12.20 -0.46 -6.78
C LEU A 158 12.36 -1.01 -8.21
N GLY A 159 13.57 -1.50 -8.54
CA GLY A 159 13.86 -2.11 -9.83
C GLY A 159 13.09 -3.40 -10.08
N ASP A 160 13.05 -4.30 -9.08
CA ASP A 160 12.30 -5.56 -9.17
C ASP A 160 10.79 -5.31 -9.29
N PHE A 161 10.25 -4.42 -8.46
CA PHE A 161 8.82 -4.08 -8.47
C PHE A 161 8.38 -3.52 -9.83
N ALA A 162 9.16 -2.57 -10.37
CA ALA A 162 8.89 -1.99 -11.69
C ALA A 162 9.10 -3.01 -12.83
N ALA A 163 10.10 -3.89 -12.73
CA ALA A 163 10.34 -4.94 -13.74
C ALA A 163 9.18 -5.94 -13.81
N LYS A 164 8.64 -6.36 -12.66
CA LYS A 164 7.45 -7.23 -12.60
C LYS A 164 6.23 -6.59 -13.28
N ALA A 165 5.95 -5.31 -13.02
CA ALA A 165 4.85 -4.60 -13.66
C ALA A 165 5.07 -4.48 -15.19
N ARG A 166 6.29 -4.12 -15.62
CA ARG A 166 6.60 -4.08 -17.07
C ARG A 166 6.45 -5.43 -17.75
N SER A 167 6.79 -6.54 -17.07
CA SER A 167 6.72 -7.88 -17.64
C SER A 167 5.29 -8.31 -18.03
N VAL A 168 4.28 -7.65 -17.47
CA VAL A 168 2.86 -7.89 -17.78
C VAL A 168 2.23 -6.78 -18.63
N GLY A 169 3.02 -5.82 -19.12
CA GLY A 169 2.57 -4.82 -20.08
C GLY A 169 2.32 -3.42 -19.53
N PHE A 170 2.62 -3.14 -18.27
CA PHE A 170 2.50 -1.79 -17.73
C PHE A 170 3.61 -0.84 -18.18
N GLU A 171 3.25 0.41 -18.41
CA GLU A 171 4.16 1.54 -18.53
C GLU A 171 4.30 2.24 -17.18
N ILE A 172 5.54 2.41 -16.70
CA ILE A 172 5.79 3.02 -15.39
C ILE A 172 5.86 4.53 -15.53
N GLU A 173 4.89 5.24 -14.97
CA GLU A 173 4.87 6.70 -14.93
C GLU A 173 5.70 7.27 -13.78
N LYS A 174 5.68 6.58 -12.64
CA LYS A 174 6.45 6.95 -11.45
C LYS A 174 6.83 5.71 -10.68
N ALA A 175 8.08 5.66 -10.24
CA ALA A 175 8.55 4.70 -9.26
C ALA A 175 9.53 5.40 -8.32
N THR A 176 9.31 5.29 -7.01
CA THR A 176 10.12 5.99 -6.01
C THR A 176 10.09 5.26 -4.67
N TYR A 177 11.17 5.40 -3.91
CA TYR A 177 11.11 5.08 -2.49
C TYR A 177 10.37 6.20 -1.74
N ILE A 178 9.77 5.85 -0.62
CA ILE A 178 9.08 6.74 0.32
C ILE A 178 9.59 6.49 1.73
N ASN A 179 9.27 7.41 2.65
CA ASN A 179 9.88 7.45 3.97
C ASN A 179 11.41 7.53 3.86
N PHE A 180 11.90 8.38 2.94
CA PHE A 180 13.31 8.51 2.63
C PHE A 180 14.03 9.47 3.56
N ILE A 181 13.34 10.49 4.08
CA ILE A 181 13.94 11.47 5.02
C ILE A 181 14.22 10.81 6.38
N LEU A 182 13.29 9.97 6.86
CA LEU A 182 13.46 9.26 8.13
C LEU A 182 14.29 7.97 7.99
N PHE A 183 14.50 7.49 6.77
CA PHE A 183 15.18 6.21 6.52
C PHE A 183 16.59 6.12 7.13
N PRO A 184 17.45 7.15 7.09
CA PRO A 184 18.76 7.10 7.74
C PRO A 184 18.70 6.90 9.27
N LEU A 185 17.61 7.31 9.91
CA LEU A 185 17.36 7.08 11.35
C LEU A 185 16.73 5.71 11.59
N ILE A 186 15.80 5.28 10.73
CA ILE A 186 15.08 4.00 10.85
C ILE A 186 16.01 2.82 10.57
N LEU A 187 16.87 2.92 9.56
CA LEU A 187 17.73 1.83 9.11
C LEU A 187 18.59 1.22 10.25
N PRO A 188 19.39 1.99 11.00
CA PRO A 188 20.19 1.42 12.08
C PRO A 188 19.33 0.80 13.19
N ILE A 189 18.17 1.37 13.50
CA ILE A 189 17.24 0.82 14.48
C ILE A 189 16.73 -0.56 14.04
N VAL A 190 16.28 -0.67 12.79
CA VAL A 190 15.79 -1.96 12.23
C VAL A 190 16.90 -3.00 12.22
N LEU A 191 18.13 -2.62 11.82
CA LEU A 191 19.27 -3.55 11.82
C LEU A 191 19.63 -4.01 13.23
N LEU A 192 19.62 -3.10 14.20
CA LEU A 192 19.88 -3.45 15.62
C LEU A 192 18.79 -4.40 16.14
N LEU A 193 17.52 -4.10 15.90
CA LEU A 193 16.41 -4.95 16.29
C LEU A 193 16.52 -6.35 15.67
N LYS A 194 16.94 -6.47 14.41
CA LYS A 194 17.19 -7.77 13.77
C LYS A 194 18.29 -8.57 14.48
N ILE A 195 19.37 -7.91 14.91
CA ILE A 195 20.45 -8.57 15.66
C ILE A 195 19.90 -9.07 17.00
N VAL A 196 19.18 -8.21 17.74
CA VAL A 196 18.56 -8.57 19.01
C VAL A 196 17.58 -9.75 18.84
N GLN A 197 16.69 -9.70 17.85
CA GLN A 197 15.73 -10.76 17.54
C GLN A 197 16.42 -12.10 17.18
N LYS A 198 17.54 -12.06 16.48
CA LYS A 198 18.33 -13.25 16.16
C LYS A 198 18.91 -13.93 17.42
N ILE A 199 19.25 -13.12 18.43
CA ILE A 199 19.81 -13.61 19.71
C ILE A 199 18.69 -14.08 20.64
N SER A 200 17.63 -13.27 20.82
CA SER A 200 16.54 -13.53 21.78
C SER A 200 15.50 -14.55 21.28
N LYS A 201 15.44 -14.80 19.95
CA LYS A 201 14.45 -15.69 19.31
C LYS A 201 13.03 -15.48 19.88
N PRO A 202 12.48 -14.26 19.78
CA PRO A 202 11.18 -13.95 20.33
C PRO A 202 10.08 -14.81 19.68
N ASP A 203 9.06 -15.11 20.47
CA ASP A 203 7.86 -15.83 20.01
C ASP A 203 7.00 -14.87 19.16
N ASP A 204 6.88 -15.13 17.87
CA ASP A 204 6.12 -14.29 16.93
C ASP A 204 4.62 -14.25 17.30
N THR A 205 4.08 -15.28 17.98
CA THR A 205 2.66 -15.36 18.37
C THR A 205 2.27 -14.43 19.53
N LYS A 206 3.27 -13.93 20.28
CA LYS A 206 3.07 -13.04 21.44
C LYS A 206 3.47 -11.59 21.16
N ALA A 207 3.99 -11.30 19.98
CA ALA A 207 4.46 -9.98 19.62
C ALA A 207 3.34 -9.21 18.90
N GLY A 208 3.02 -8.03 19.39
CA GLY A 208 2.21 -7.05 18.65
C GLY A 208 2.99 -6.43 17.47
N SER A 209 2.29 -5.69 16.63
CA SER A 209 2.95 -4.99 15.55
C SER A 209 3.82 -3.83 16.07
N ASN A 210 4.87 -3.46 15.33
CA ASN A 210 5.69 -2.30 15.70
C ASN A 210 4.91 -0.97 15.68
N VAL A 211 3.76 -0.95 15.03
CA VAL A 211 2.89 0.23 14.92
C VAL A 211 2.14 0.48 16.24
N GLY A 212 1.89 -0.57 17.04
CA GLY A 212 1.23 -0.48 18.35
C GLY A 212 2.09 0.14 19.45
N ILE A 213 3.35 0.44 19.19
CA ILE A 213 4.20 1.13 20.17
C ILE A 213 3.69 2.55 20.35
N GLY A 214 3.15 2.85 21.54
CA GLY A 214 2.67 4.18 21.89
C GLY A 214 3.79 5.22 21.82
N ILE A 215 3.58 6.25 21.03
CA ILE A 215 4.50 7.38 20.91
C ILE A 215 3.83 8.68 21.39
N PRO A 216 4.58 9.60 22.02
CA PRO A 216 4.03 10.89 22.44
C PRO A 216 3.42 11.64 21.25
N ARG A 217 2.28 12.32 21.47
CA ARG A 217 1.55 13.04 20.44
C ARG A 217 2.43 14.00 19.63
N ILE A 218 3.29 14.76 20.29
CA ILE A 218 4.20 15.73 19.62
C ILE A 218 5.13 14.99 18.65
N VAL A 219 5.67 13.85 19.05
CA VAL A 219 6.54 13.03 18.19
C VAL A 219 5.75 12.48 17.01
N ASN A 220 4.54 11.97 17.25
CA ASN A 220 3.64 11.46 16.21
C ASN A 220 3.32 12.53 15.15
N GLU A 221 2.95 13.75 15.58
CA GLU A 221 2.66 14.86 14.67
C GLU A 221 3.90 15.29 13.88
N THR A 222 5.06 15.36 14.54
CA THR A 222 6.32 15.71 13.86
C THR A 222 6.69 14.68 12.80
N LEU A 223 6.65 13.39 13.14
CA LEU A 223 6.95 12.32 12.20
C LEU A 223 5.94 12.29 11.03
N ALA A 224 4.63 12.50 11.30
CA ALA A 224 3.61 12.59 10.27
C ALA A 224 3.88 13.77 9.32
N GLY A 225 4.26 14.92 9.86
CA GLY A 225 4.61 16.12 9.09
C GLY A 225 5.85 15.92 8.22
N VAL A 226 6.90 15.31 8.76
CA VAL A 226 8.14 15.01 8.01
C VAL A 226 7.86 14.01 6.89
N PHE A 227 7.21 12.89 7.21
CA PHE A 227 6.91 11.86 6.22
C PHE A 227 5.92 12.34 5.16
N GLY A 228 4.80 12.98 5.56
CA GLY A 228 3.83 13.55 4.61
C GLY A 228 4.43 14.68 3.77
N GLY A 229 5.37 15.45 4.32
CA GLY A 229 6.10 16.51 3.60
C GLY A 229 6.90 16.01 2.40
N GLU A 230 7.31 14.74 2.39
CA GLU A 230 7.94 14.09 1.23
C GLU A 230 7.08 14.17 -0.04
N ALA A 231 5.76 14.22 0.09
CA ALA A 231 4.84 14.29 -1.04
C ALA A 231 5.16 15.44 -2.01
N LYS A 232 5.55 16.60 -1.49
CA LYS A 232 5.94 17.77 -2.31
C LYS A 232 7.22 17.51 -3.09
N LEU A 233 8.20 16.90 -2.44
CA LEU A 233 9.50 16.58 -3.04
C LEU A 233 9.36 15.47 -4.09
N LEU A 234 8.59 14.43 -3.80
CA LEU A 234 8.38 13.28 -4.67
C LEU A 234 7.60 13.63 -5.96
N ARG A 235 6.95 14.78 -6.01
CA ARG A 235 6.40 15.31 -7.27
C ARG A 235 7.51 15.70 -8.25
N ALA A 236 8.65 16.18 -7.77
CA ALA A 236 9.74 16.68 -8.62
C ALA A 236 10.79 15.62 -8.94
N PHE A 237 11.08 14.71 -7.98
CA PHE A 237 12.12 13.69 -8.16
C PHE A 237 11.70 12.31 -7.62
N SER A 238 12.49 11.27 -7.91
CA SER A 238 12.34 9.94 -7.30
C SER A 238 13.45 9.73 -6.28
N ALA A 239 13.08 9.41 -5.03
CA ALA A 239 14.03 9.12 -3.98
C ALA A 239 14.81 7.83 -4.27
N PRO A 240 16.15 7.81 -4.10
CA PRO A 240 17.00 6.66 -4.42
C PRO A 240 16.97 5.57 -3.36
N ALA A 241 16.49 5.85 -2.16
CA ALA A 241 16.38 4.92 -1.04
C ALA A 241 15.25 5.34 -0.10
N GLY A 242 14.67 4.41 0.68
CA GLY A 242 13.62 4.66 1.65
C GLY A 242 13.13 3.37 2.28
N HIS A 243 12.33 3.45 3.33
CA HIS A 243 11.83 2.28 4.05
C HIS A 243 10.75 1.50 3.29
N SER A 244 10.01 2.19 2.43
CA SER A 244 8.97 1.62 1.56
C SER A 244 9.10 2.18 0.15
N LEU A 245 8.33 1.66 -0.78
CA LEU A 245 8.29 2.11 -2.16
C LEU A 245 6.84 2.30 -2.64
N VAL A 246 6.69 3.12 -3.67
CA VAL A 246 5.43 3.30 -4.38
C VAL A 246 5.69 3.39 -5.88
N MET A 247 4.77 2.82 -6.65
CA MET A 247 4.78 2.81 -8.10
C MET A 247 3.42 3.28 -8.62
N VAL A 248 3.46 4.11 -9.66
CA VAL A 248 2.32 4.46 -10.49
C VAL A 248 2.61 3.93 -11.88
N ALA A 249 1.73 3.09 -12.38
CA ALA A 249 1.86 2.43 -13.67
C ALA A 249 0.57 2.55 -14.47
N ARG A 250 0.66 2.62 -15.77
CA ARG A 250 -0.48 2.76 -16.67
C ARG A 250 -0.58 1.57 -17.62
N LYS A 251 -1.81 1.06 -17.80
CA LYS A 251 -2.09 0.15 -18.92
C LYS A 251 -2.05 0.98 -20.21
N PRO A 252 -1.23 0.63 -21.22
CA PRO A 252 -1.21 1.34 -22.48
C PRO A 252 -2.60 1.48 -23.11
N GLY A 253 -2.87 2.63 -23.69
CA GLY A 253 -4.05 2.80 -24.52
C GLY A 253 -3.90 2.07 -25.86
N PRO A 254 -4.96 1.95 -26.66
CA PRO A 254 -4.85 1.40 -28.00
C PRO A 254 -3.84 2.25 -28.80
N THR A 255 -2.86 1.58 -29.38
CA THR A 255 -1.93 2.22 -30.37
C THR A 255 -2.76 2.83 -31.50
N ARG A 256 -2.67 4.14 -31.65
CA ARG A 256 -3.30 4.85 -32.76
C ARG A 256 -2.61 4.53 -34.08
#